data_8287537add6b9413b43ecfc096925a7d
#
_entry.id   8287537add6b9413b43ecfc096925a7d
#
_cell.length_a   1.000
_cell.length_b   1.000
_cell.length_c   1.000
_cell.angle_alpha   90.00
_cell.angle_beta   90.00
_cell.angle_gamma   90.00
#
_symmetry.space_group_name_H-M   'P 1'
#
loop_
_entity.id
_entity.type
_entity.pdbx_description
1 polymer ?
#
loop_
_entity_poly.entity_id
_entity_poly.type
_entity_poly.pdbx_seq_one_letter_code
_entity_poly.pdbx_strand_id
1 'polypeptide(L)'
;MSARGFMARAAVLLLALSGAAAHAVQDCDLHGERVNPANGNTTQGKTGVMRCKDRDSGELQREQELRNGVFMGAVRYYDRGKLAKEHSVNAKGNLHGRAREFYPDGQVLREATYDDGHEVGLVRSFHPNGQLRRVAFYADPGGERASAEFTPTGQLSALRCADKAVLAPAADDARLCGFSGSTPSQVELFDAKGGLRARLAFVAGKRVRSERLYDNGKPESIDELAGNQRIEQRFSSEGVKRYELTALVVERGSVKQREAEYSERGSLVREQRWNPAGAALSDNSFYLNGQPRSTTVYSGEGLARVADITEFHDNGQRAAQGRFSAPAPRGRLLPVGLHRRFDDAGRLQSESAYDDKGRVMRERTWDANGQPDRDDEVFPDGSRRAYAK
;
A
#
# COMPACT_ATOMS: atom_id res chain seq x y z
N MET A 1 -42.91 -11.29 3.34
CA MET A 1 -42.76 -11.11 4.81
C MET A 1 -41.31 -10.73 5.08
N SER A 2 -41.13 -9.51 5.53
CA SER A 2 -39.86 -8.81 5.71
C SER A 2 -39.21 -9.19 7.03
N ALA A 3 -37.91 -9.52 7.05
CA ALA A 3 -37.11 -9.54 8.27
C ALA A 3 -35.85 -8.70 8.03
N ARG A 4 -35.90 -7.44 8.49
CA ARG A 4 -34.75 -6.53 8.57
C ARG A 4 -33.91 -6.92 9.79
N GLY A 5 -32.68 -7.40 9.56
CA GLY A 5 -31.68 -7.56 10.59
C GLY A 5 -31.03 -6.25 10.96
N PHE A 6 -31.22 -5.78 12.17
CA PHE A 6 -30.57 -4.64 12.79
C PHE A 6 -29.12 -5.00 13.10
N MET A 7 -28.15 -4.42 12.41
CA MET A 7 -26.75 -4.40 12.86
C MET A 7 -26.58 -3.29 13.88
N ALA A 8 -26.46 -3.66 15.14
CA ALA A 8 -26.05 -2.78 16.22
C ALA A 8 -24.58 -2.39 16.03
N ARG A 9 -24.30 -1.16 15.61
CA ARG A 9 -22.98 -0.54 15.68
C ARG A 9 -22.72 -0.19 17.14
N ALA A 10 -21.82 -0.93 17.78
CA ALA A 10 -21.23 -0.54 19.05
C ALA A 10 -20.34 0.69 18.81
N ALA A 11 -20.86 1.87 19.12
CA ALA A 11 -20.08 3.09 19.22
C ALA A 11 -19.22 2.97 20.48
N VAL A 12 -17.92 2.69 20.33
CA VAL A 12 -16.94 2.86 21.40
C VAL A 12 -16.78 4.36 21.60
N LEU A 13 -17.41 4.87 22.65
CA LEU A 13 -17.21 6.24 23.14
C LEU A 13 -15.81 6.30 23.73
N LEU A 14 -14.82 6.72 22.95
CA LEU A 14 -13.54 7.20 23.46
C LEU A 14 -13.84 8.50 24.22
N LEU A 15 -13.98 8.38 25.54
CA LEU A 15 -13.84 9.52 26.45
C LEU A 15 -12.41 10.02 26.29
N ALA A 16 -12.23 11.01 25.43
CA ALA A 16 -11.07 11.88 25.50
C ALA A 16 -11.17 12.59 26.84
N LEU A 17 -10.47 12.07 27.86
CA LEU A 17 -10.06 12.84 29.01
C LEU A 17 -9.15 13.95 28.47
N SER A 18 -9.75 15.05 28.02
CA SER A 18 -9.09 16.34 27.96
C SER A 18 -8.76 16.71 29.39
N GLY A 19 -7.68 16.12 29.92
CA GLY A 19 -6.99 16.69 31.04
C GLY A 19 -6.65 18.12 30.63
N ALA A 20 -7.41 19.09 31.12
CA ALA A 20 -6.93 20.45 31.15
C ALA A 20 -5.54 20.33 31.78
N ALA A 21 -4.49 20.59 30.97
CA ALA A 21 -3.15 20.77 31.50
C ALA A 21 -3.30 21.95 32.45
N ALA A 22 -3.48 21.65 33.74
CA ALA A 22 -3.28 22.63 34.75
C ALA A 22 -1.86 23.13 34.49
N HIS A 23 -1.73 24.35 34.02
CA HIS A 23 -0.42 24.98 33.90
C HIS A 23 0.03 25.10 35.36
N ALA A 24 0.83 24.12 35.80
CA ALA A 24 1.45 24.18 37.09
C ALA A 24 2.14 25.53 37.21
N VAL A 25 1.77 26.30 38.17
CA VAL A 25 2.35 27.65 38.37
C VAL A 25 3.79 27.39 38.80
N GLN A 26 4.73 27.69 37.92
CA GLN A 26 6.15 27.47 38.13
C GLN A 26 6.76 28.69 38.83
N ASP A 27 7.55 28.46 39.83
CA ASP A 27 8.45 29.45 40.42
C ASP A 27 9.86 29.23 39.82
N CYS A 28 10.36 30.24 39.13
CA CYS A 28 11.65 30.15 38.47
C CYS A 28 12.66 31.09 39.14
N ASP A 29 13.89 30.60 39.29
CA ASP A 29 15.03 31.39 39.78
C ASP A 29 16.24 31.27 38.80
N LEU A 30 17.07 32.30 38.85
CA LEU A 30 18.37 32.38 38.20
C LEU A 30 19.38 32.90 39.24
N HIS A 31 20.33 32.08 39.64
CA HIS A 31 21.28 32.36 40.73
C HIS A 31 20.63 32.75 42.04
N GLY A 32 19.40 32.20 42.35
CA GLY A 32 18.64 32.53 43.54
C GLY A 32 17.75 33.77 43.43
N GLU A 33 17.83 34.52 42.35
CA GLU A 33 16.91 35.63 42.06
C GLU A 33 15.68 35.14 41.31
N ARG A 34 14.49 35.50 41.76
CA ARG A 34 13.23 35.16 41.10
C ARG A 34 13.16 35.79 39.69
N VAL A 35 12.83 34.97 38.69
CA VAL A 35 12.66 35.40 37.31
C VAL A 35 11.33 34.87 36.77
N ASN A 36 10.75 35.61 35.83
CA ASN A 36 9.56 35.19 35.09
C ASN A 36 9.93 34.92 33.62
N PRO A 37 9.96 33.67 33.13
CA PRO A 37 10.34 33.37 31.75
C PRO A 37 9.40 33.99 30.69
N ALA A 38 8.15 34.32 31.07
CA ALA A 38 7.20 35.01 30.20
C ALA A 38 7.40 36.54 30.18
N ASN A 39 8.24 37.09 31.08
CA ASN A 39 8.54 38.50 31.15
C ASN A 39 10.04 38.74 30.90
N GLY A 40 10.39 39.09 29.68
CA GLY A 40 11.78 39.34 29.26
C GLY A 40 12.53 40.37 30.12
N ASN A 41 11.84 41.30 30.78
CA ASN A 41 12.49 42.30 31.66
C ASN A 41 13.17 41.63 32.86
N THR A 42 12.70 40.51 33.33
CA THR A 42 13.29 39.81 34.48
C THR A 42 14.52 38.97 34.10
N THR A 43 14.71 38.71 32.81
CA THR A 43 15.83 37.91 32.27
C THR A 43 16.83 38.75 31.46
N GLN A 44 16.51 40.00 31.14
CA GLN A 44 17.30 40.87 30.29
C GLN A 44 18.76 40.98 30.83
N GLY A 45 19.73 40.76 29.95
CA GLY A 45 21.16 40.86 30.25
C GLY A 45 21.69 39.75 31.15
N LYS A 46 20.83 38.85 31.65
CA LYS A 46 21.25 37.76 32.54
C LYS A 46 21.84 36.58 31.74
N THR A 47 22.84 35.93 32.33
CA THR A 47 23.47 34.71 31.81
C THR A 47 23.52 33.65 32.93
N GLY A 48 23.19 32.40 32.62
CA GLY A 48 23.21 31.32 33.58
C GLY A 48 22.14 30.24 33.29
N VAL A 49 21.88 29.40 34.27
CA VAL A 49 20.84 28.34 34.19
C VAL A 49 19.66 28.77 35.06
N MET A 50 18.54 29.06 34.41
CA MET A 50 17.26 29.28 35.06
C MET A 50 16.71 27.91 35.53
N ARG A 51 16.22 27.80 36.76
CA ARG A 51 15.56 26.65 37.33
C ARG A 51 14.15 26.98 37.65
N CYS A 52 13.20 26.17 37.15
CA CYS A 52 11.78 26.31 37.42
C CYS A 52 11.31 25.09 38.24
N LYS A 53 10.68 25.36 39.35
CA LYS A 53 10.09 24.35 40.24
C LYS A 53 8.59 24.45 40.23
N ASP A 54 7.93 23.34 40.46
CA ASP A 54 6.52 23.34 40.80
C ASP A 54 6.30 24.10 42.10
N ARG A 55 5.33 25.01 42.13
CA ARG A 55 5.09 25.89 43.28
C ARG A 55 4.62 25.12 44.51
N ASP A 56 3.82 24.08 44.29
CA ASP A 56 3.15 23.36 45.38
C ASP A 56 4.04 22.26 45.96
N SER A 57 4.69 21.49 45.12
CA SER A 57 5.57 20.38 45.52
C SER A 57 7.02 20.80 45.71
N GLY A 58 7.46 21.92 45.13
CA GLY A 58 8.87 22.34 45.10
C GLY A 58 9.77 21.51 44.23
N GLU A 59 9.22 20.53 43.48
CA GLU A 59 10.01 19.67 42.59
C GLU A 59 10.53 20.43 41.38
N LEU A 60 11.77 20.15 40.98
CA LEU A 60 12.37 20.70 39.78
C LEU A 60 11.65 20.16 38.54
N GLN A 61 11.11 21.07 37.71
CA GLN A 61 10.41 20.71 36.48
C GLN A 61 11.22 21.05 35.22
N ARG A 62 12.01 22.14 35.27
CA ARG A 62 12.75 22.63 34.11
C ARG A 62 14.06 23.31 34.49
N GLU A 63 15.10 23.07 33.69
CA GLU A 63 16.28 23.90 33.59
C GLU A 63 16.41 24.46 32.18
N GLN A 64 16.85 25.71 32.06
CA GLN A 64 17.07 26.37 30.77
C GLN A 64 18.24 27.30 30.83
N GLU A 65 19.19 27.16 29.92
CA GLU A 65 20.29 28.13 29.76
C GLU A 65 19.80 29.45 29.18
N LEU A 66 20.39 30.55 29.71
CA LEU A 66 20.25 31.89 29.17
C LEU A 66 21.65 32.42 28.90
N ARG A 67 21.79 33.18 27.79
CA ARG A 67 22.97 33.97 27.50
C ARG A 67 22.54 35.38 27.12
N ASN A 68 22.97 36.34 27.93
CA ASN A 68 22.59 37.76 27.77
C ASN A 68 21.06 37.97 27.62
N GLY A 69 20.26 37.27 28.42
CA GLY A 69 18.79 37.33 28.38
C GLY A 69 18.10 36.48 27.31
N VAL A 70 18.85 35.88 26.38
CA VAL A 70 18.32 35.02 25.31
C VAL A 70 18.28 33.61 25.81
N PHE A 71 17.12 32.93 25.69
CA PHE A 71 16.98 31.49 25.97
C PHE A 71 17.66 30.72 24.86
N MET A 72 18.84 30.21 25.11
CA MET A 72 19.65 29.39 24.19
C MET A 72 20.55 28.45 24.96
N GLY A 73 20.98 27.36 24.31
CA GLY A 73 21.76 26.31 24.98
C GLY A 73 20.89 25.19 25.52
N ALA A 74 21.31 24.54 26.60
CA ALA A 74 20.67 23.35 27.12
C ALA A 74 19.32 23.65 27.78
N VAL A 75 18.35 22.79 27.51
CA VAL A 75 17.03 22.73 28.15
C VAL A 75 16.82 21.34 28.70
N ARG A 76 16.45 21.21 29.95
CA ARG A 76 16.12 19.95 30.61
C ARG A 76 14.74 20.01 31.23
N TYR A 77 13.97 18.96 31.05
CA TYR A 77 12.67 18.77 31.68
C TYR A 77 12.71 17.58 32.60
N TYR A 78 12.06 17.71 33.73
CA TYR A 78 12.00 16.70 34.76
C TYR A 78 10.55 16.27 35.01
N ASP A 79 10.34 15.00 35.25
CA ASP A 79 9.08 14.45 35.74
C ASP A 79 9.34 13.77 37.10
N ARG A 80 8.66 14.21 38.13
CA ARG A 80 8.83 13.71 39.53
C ARG A 80 10.31 13.66 39.93
N GLY A 81 11.04 14.75 39.67
CA GLY A 81 12.44 14.91 40.02
C GLY A 81 13.43 14.11 39.14
N LYS A 82 12.95 13.35 38.14
CA LYS A 82 13.81 12.58 37.21
C LYS A 82 13.89 13.27 35.86
N LEU A 83 15.07 13.24 35.25
CA LEU A 83 15.28 13.78 33.90
C LEU A 83 14.45 12.99 32.89
N ALA A 84 13.46 13.67 32.25
CA ALA A 84 12.57 13.10 31.25
C ALA A 84 13.00 13.44 29.82
N LYS A 85 13.53 14.67 29.62
CA LYS A 85 13.96 15.14 28.31
C LYS A 85 15.07 16.17 28.44
N GLU A 86 16.05 16.11 27.54
CA GLU A 86 17.03 17.19 27.37
C GLU A 86 17.24 17.49 25.88
N HIS A 87 17.46 18.73 25.55
CA HIS A 87 17.83 19.18 24.21
C HIS A 87 18.56 20.52 24.29
N SER A 88 19.06 20.99 23.16
CA SER A 88 19.61 22.34 23.05
C SER A 88 18.78 23.18 22.07
N VAL A 89 18.75 24.48 22.29
CA VAL A 89 18.12 25.44 21.40
C VAL A 89 19.14 26.50 20.97
N ASN A 90 19.00 26.98 19.73
CA ASN A 90 19.81 28.09 19.22
C ASN A 90 19.23 29.46 19.68
N ALA A 91 19.87 30.53 19.28
CA ALA A 91 19.43 31.90 19.64
C ALA A 91 18.06 32.29 19.05
N LYS A 92 17.56 31.55 18.03
CA LYS A 92 16.21 31.75 17.48
C LYS A 92 15.13 30.96 18.26
N GLY A 93 15.55 30.10 19.21
CA GLY A 93 14.67 29.22 19.97
C GLY A 93 14.38 27.88 19.27
N ASN A 94 15.01 27.58 18.14
CA ASN A 94 14.85 26.33 17.43
C ASN A 94 15.72 25.24 18.04
N LEU A 95 15.25 23.98 18.04
CA LEU A 95 16.05 22.81 18.42
C LEU A 95 17.33 22.79 17.58
N HIS A 96 18.49 22.65 18.25
CA HIS A 96 19.79 22.60 17.58
C HIS A 96 20.77 21.80 18.41
N GLY A 97 21.46 20.81 17.79
CA GLY A 97 22.33 19.89 18.48
C GLY A 97 21.61 18.65 19.00
N ARG A 98 22.21 17.97 19.97
CA ARG A 98 21.70 16.69 20.50
C ARG A 98 20.46 16.88 21.36
N ALA A 99 19.50 15.98 21.19
CA ALA A 99 18.32 15.83 22.03
C ALA A 99 18.20 14.38 22.52
N ARG A 100 17.76 14.21 23.79
CA ARG A 100 17.47 12.88 24.37
C ARG A 100 16.17 12.93 25.16
N GLU A 101 15.45 11.83 25.10
CA GLU A 101 14.27 11.55 25.92
C GLU A 101 14.57 10.28 26.73
N PHE A 102 14.01 10.19 27.92
CA PHE A 102 14.30 9.13 28.87
C PHE A 102 13.03 8.44 29.37
N TYR A 103 13.13 7.16 29.66
CA TYR A 103 12.14 6.42 30.44
C TYR A 103 12.19 6.87 31.91
N PRO A 104 11.11 6.56 32.71
CA PRO A 104 11.07 6.91 34.15
C PRO A 104 12.19 6.27 34.99
N ASP A 105 12.82 5.18 34.49
CA ASP A 105 13.96 4.53 35.13
C ASP A 105 15.32 5.17 34.77
N GLY A 106 15.32 6.20 33.87
CA GLY A 106 16.49 6.92 33.43
C GLY A 106 17.20 6.34 32.19
N GLN A 107 16.68 5.21 31.64
CA GLN A 107 17.20 4.69 30.38
C GLN A 107 16.81 5.61 29.22
N VAL A 108 17.64 5.66 28.17
CA VAL A 108 17.34 6.46 26.96
C VAL A 108 16.17 5.84 26.22
N LEU A 109 15.12 6.63 26.01
CA LEU A 109 13.98 6.30 25.15
C LEU A 109 14.29 6.64 23.68
N ARG A 110 14.87 7.83 23.47
CA ARG A 110 15.15 8.37 22.13
C ARG A 110 16.34 9.30 22.16
N GLU A 111 17.13 9.28 21.10
CA GLU A 111 18.18 10.27 20.84
C GLU A 111 18.14 10.74 19.37
N ALA A 112 18.34 12.02 19.17
CA ALA A 112 18.35 12.66 17.87
C ALA A 112 19.33 13.83 17.84
N THR A 113 19.73 14.23 16.65
CA THR A 113 20.44 15.51 16.41
C THR A 113 19.52 16.38 15.57
N TYR A 114 19.48 17.66 15.95
CA TYR A 114 18.68 18.68 15.25
C TYR A 114 19.59 19.76 14.65
N ASP A 115 19.19 20.26 13.49
CA ASP A 115 19.75 21.46 12.90
C ASP A 115 18.59 22.43 12.58
N ASP A 116 18.60 23.58 13.23
CA ASP A 116 17.59 24.66 13.14
C ASP A 116 16.12 24.15 13.15
N GLY A 117 15.83 23.17 14.03
CA GLY A 117 14.50 22.57 14.22
C GLY A 117 14.23 21.28 13.45
N HIS A 118 15.11 20.85 12.55
CA HIS A 118 14.97 19.64 11.76
C HIS A 118 15.86 18.50 12.27
N GLU A 119 15.34 17.28 12.24
CA GLU A 119 16.16 16.08 12.54
C GLU A 119 17.17 15.86 11.42
N VAL A 120 18.43 15.59 11.79
CA VAL A 120 19.51 15.31 10.86
C VAL A 120 20.36 14.14 11.34
N GLY A 121 20.86 13.34 10.38
CA GLY A 121 21.69 12.18 10.70
C GLY A 121 20.89 11.03 11.30
N LEU A 122 21.53 10.27 12.21
CA LEU A 122 20.90 9.11 12.84
C LEU A 122 20.04 9.52 14.03
N VAL A 123 18.78 9.09 13.98
CA VAL A 123 17.84 9.14 15.10
C VAL A 123 17.62 7.71 15.60
N ARG A 124 17.76 7.49 16.91
CA ARG A 124 17.59 6.17 17.53
C ARG A 124 16.50 6.22 18.58
N SER A 125 15.73 5.16 18.69
CA SER A 125 14.82 4.94 19.81
C SER A 125 15.00 3.52 20.35
N PHE A 126 14.74 3.34 21.63
CA PHE A 126 15.03 2.11 22.35
C PHE A 126 13.73 1.57 23.00
N HIS A 127 13.70 0.28 23.21
CA HIS A 127 12.70 -0.39 24.03
C HIS A 127 13.02 -0.18 25.53
N PRO A 128 12.04 -0.39 26.45
CA PRO A 128 12.28 -0.28 27.90
C PRO A 128 13.38 -1.22 28.43
N ASN A 129 13.71 -2.29 27.71
CA ASN A 129 14.81 -3.18 28.04
C ASN A 129 16.19 -2.69 27.51
N GLY A 130 16.26 -1.48 26.96
CA GLY A 130 17.48 -0.87 26.44
C GLY A 130 17.88 -1.32 25.03
N GLN A 131 17.19 -2.30 24.44
CA GLN A 131 17.48 -2.72 23.06
C GLN A 131 16.99 -1.69 22.04
N LEU A 132 17.70 -1.58 20.92
CA LEU A 132 17.33 -0.71 19.82
C LEU A 132 15.93 -1.09 19.30
N ARG A 133 14.99 -0.13 19.33
CA ARG A 133 13.65 -0.26 18.78
C ARG A 133 13.62 0.20 17.31
N ARG A 134 14.28 1.33 17.03
CA ARG A 134 14.29 1.91 15.69
C ARG A 134 15.55 2.76 15.50
N VAL A 135 16.13 2.66 14.33
CA VAL A 135 17.10 3.64 13.81
C VAL A 135 16.57 4.19 12.50
N ALA A 136 16.70 5.50 12.30
CA ALA A 136 16.37 6.16 11.06
C ALA A 136 17.44 7.20 10.71
N PHE A 137 17.67 7.39 9.42
CA PHE A 137 18.55 8.43 8.90
C PHE A 137 17.76 9.52 8.21
N TYR A 138 18.00 10.76 8.64
CA TYR A 138 17.40 11.96 8.08
C TYR A 138 18.45 12.75 7.33
N ALA A 139 18.16 13.09 6.06
CA ALA A 139 18.99 14.00 5.28
C ALA A 139 18.51 15.43 5.48
N ASP A 140 19.40 16.39 5.41
CA ASP A 140 19.08 17.82 5.40
C ASP A 140 18.62 18.25 3.98
N PRO A 141 17.52 19.06 3.83
CA PRO A 141 16.52 19.42 4.82
C PRO A 141 15.46 18.31 5.02
N GLY A 142 15.43 17.80 6.22
CA GLY A 142 14.43 17.01 6.89
C GLY A 142 13.56 16.02 6.11
N GLY A 143 14.08 14.86 5.75
CA GLY A 143 13.28 13.72 5.31
C GLY A 143 13.96 12.40 5.66
N GLU A 144 13.16 11.44 6.16
CA GLU A 144 13.65 10.09 6.39
C GLU A 144 14.04 9.41 5.09
N ARG A 145 15.28 8.94 4.99
CA ARG A 145 15.82 8.24 3.83
C ARG A 145 15.88 6.73 4.01
N ALA A 146 16.27 6.29 5.19
CA ALA A 146 16.38 4.88 5.56
C ALA A 146 15.91 4.68 6.98
N SER A 147 15.43 3.48 7.31
CA SER A 147 15.13 3.08 8.68
C SER A 147 15.15 1.56 8.84
N ALA A 148 15.47 1.11 10.05
CA ALA A 148 15.31 -0.25 10.52
C ALA A 148 14.59 -0.24 11.85
N GLU A 149 13.60 -1.13 12.01
CA GLU A 149 12.86 -1.31 13.26
C GLU A 149 13.07 -2.73 13.78
N PHE A 150 13.10 -2.85 15.09
CA PHE A 150 13.39 -4.12 15.77
C PHE A 150 12.33 -4.42 16.84
N THR A 151 12.06 -5.69 17.03
CA THR A 151 11.24 -6.20 18.14
C THR A 151 11.98 -6.01 19.47
N PRO A 152 11.29 -6.15 20.63
CA PRO A 152 11.95 -6.14 21.93
C PRO A 152 13.00 -7.25 22.13
N THR A 153 13.00 -8.27 21.28
CA THR A 153 13.99 -9.36 21.27
C THR A 153 15.13 -9.13 20.27
N GLY A 154 15.15 -7.96 19.59
CA GLY A 154 16.21 -7.57 18.64
C GLY A 154 16.05 -8.13 17.23
N GLN A 155 14.92 -8.80 16.90
CA GLN A 155 14.64 -9.25 15.55
C GLN A 155 14.16 -8.09 14.68
N LEU A 156 14.54 -8.05 13.41
CA LEU A 156 14.13 -7.00 12.48
C LEU A 156 12.61 -7.09 12.20
N SER A 157 11.89 -5.99 12.38
CA SER A 157 10.43 -5.93 12.16
C SER A 157 10.04 -5.07 10.95
N ALA A 158 10.88 -4.10 10.57
CA ALA A 158 10.69 -3.30 9.37
C ALA A 158 12.03 -2.82 8.82
N LEU A 159 12.10 -2.62 7.50
CA LEU A 159 13.30 -2.10 6.82
C LEU A 159 12.89 -1.19 5.67
N ARG A 160 13.49 -0.01 5.64
CA ARG A 160 13.46 0.94 4.52
C ARG A 160 14.88 1.26 4.12
N CYS A 161 15.24 0.94 2.89
CA CYS A 161 16.57 1.21 2.32
C CYS A 161 16.60 2.56 1.60
N ALA A 162 17.74 3.26 1.70
CA ALA A 162 18.09 4.40 0.85
C ALA A 162 18.79 3.91 -0.44
N ASP A 163 19.38 4.83 -1.18
CA ASP A 163 20.23 4.57 -2.35
C ASP A 163 21.68 4.19 -2.00
N LYS A 164 22.05 4.34 -0.73
CA LYS A 164 23.34 3.94 -0.15
C LYS A 164 23.19 3.57 1.33
N ALA A 165 24.16 2.87 1.89
CA ALA A 165 24.19 2.55 3.31
C ALA A 165 24.39 3.83 4.16
N VAL A 166 23.51 4.05 5.14
CA VAL A 166 23.49 5.24 6.00
C VAL A 166 23.12 4.95 7.47
N LEU A 167 22.76 3.70 7.83
CA LEU A 167 22.31 3.36 9.19
C LEU A 167 23.44 2.88 10.10
N ALA A 168 24.64 2.59 9.56
CA ALA A 168 25.78 2.20 10.38
C ALA A 168 26.16 3.32 11.36
N PRO A 169 26.66 2.97 12.60
CA PRO A 169 26.88 1.61 13.10
C PRO A 169 25.64 0.98 13.77
N ALA A 170 24.48 1.65 13.77
CA ALA A 170 23.31 1.20 14.51
C ALA A 170 22.61 -0.01 13.85
N ALA A 171 22.68 -0.12 12.52
CA ALA A 171 22.24 -1.28 11.76
C ALA A 171 23.14 -1.49 10.53
N ASP A 172 23.35 -2.76 10.15
CA ASP A 172 24.14 -3.13 8.96
C ASP A 172 23.26 -3.07 7.70
N ASP A 173 22.88 -1.85 7.31
CA ASP A 173 22.08 -1.63 6.10
C ASP A 173 22.88 -1.88 4.81
N ALA A 174 24.22 -1.90 4.87
CA ALA A 174 25.04 -2.31 3.74
C ALA A 174 24.73 -3.75 3.33
N ARG A 175 24.63 -4.66 4.27
CA ARG A 175 24.25 -6.06 4.05
C ARG A 175 22.74 -6.21 3.83
N LEU A 176 21.92 -5.61 4.70
CA LEU A 176 20.47 -5.75 4.66
C LEU A 176 19.86 -5.21 3.36
N CYS A 177 20.38 -4.10 2.83
CA CYS A 177 19.90 -3.46 1.62
C CYS A 177 20.63 -3.89 0.34
N GLY A 178 21.53 -4.88 0.43
CA GLY A 178 22.21 -5.46 -0.73
C GLY A 178 23.20 -4.52 -1.42
N PHE A 179 23.94 -3.70 -0.64
CA PHE A 179 25.04 -2.87 -1.18
C PHE A 179 26.37 -3.62 -1.22
N SER A 180 26.46 -4.78 -0.58
CA SER A 180 27.72 -5.54 -0.43
C SER A 180 28.00 -6.52 -1.58
N GLY A 181 27.36 -6.36 -2.75
CA GLY A 181 27.60 -7.24 -3.91
C GLY A 181 26.45 -7.24 -4.91
N SER A 182 26.52 -8.15 -5.89
CA SER A 182 25.49 -8.34 -6.94
C SER A 182 24.40 -9.35 -6.55
N THR A 183 24.64 -10.15 -5.51
CA THR A 183 23.64 -11.12 -5.01
C THR A 183 22.60 -10.40 -4.17
N PRO A 184 21.29 -10.67 -4.39
CA PRO A 184 20.25 -10.09 -3.57
C PRO A 184 20.43 -10.44 -2.09
N SER A 185 20.20 -9.47 -1.20
CA SER A 185 20.16 -9.70 0.23
C SER A 185 19.00 -10.61 0.60
N GLN A 186 19.13 -11.28 1.75
CA GLN A 186 18.02 -12.04 2.36
C GLN A 186 17.69 -11.41 3.71
N VAL A 187 16.48 -10.90 3.82
CA VAL A 187 16.00 -10.18 5.00
C VAL A 187 14.71 -10.83 5.49
N GLU A 188 14.67 -11.18 6.76
CA GLU A 188 13.47 -11.68 7.42
C GLU A 188 12.90 -10.61 8.35
N LEU A 189 11.57 -10.43 8.30
CA LEU A 189 10.84 -9.50 9.16
C LEU A 189 9.92 -10.26 10.10
N PHE A 190 9.96 -9.86 11.37
CA PHE A 190 9.24 -10.53 12.46
C PHE A 190 8.20 -9.60 13.07
N ASP A 191 7.13 -10.16 13.62
CA ASP A 191 6.16 -9.43 14.45
C ASP A 191 6.66 -9.27 15.90
N ALA A 192 5.89 -8.54 16.71
CA ALA A 192 6.24 -8.31 18.11
C ALA A 192 6.27 -9.58 18.99
N LYS A 193 5.70 -10.69 18.52
CA LYS A 193 5.70 -12.00 19.20
C LYS A 193 6.84 -12.91 18.72
N GLY A 194 7.65 -12.46 17.74
CA GLY A 194 8.72 -13.23 17.13
C GLY A 194 8.27 -14.15 15.99
N GLY A 195 7.04 -14.01 15.52
CA GLY A 195 6.54 -14.73 14.34
C GLY A 195 7.10 -14.13 13.04
N LEU A 196 7.61 -14.99 12.13
CA LEU A 196 8.10 -14.56 10.83
C LEU A 196 6.91 -14.08 9.97
N ARG A 197 6.97 -12.82 9.47
CA ARG A 197 5.90 -12.16 8.71
C ARG A 197 6.21 -11.91 7.26
N ALA A 198 7.48 -11.70 6.95
CA ALA A 198 7.88 -11.45 5.57
C ALA A 198 9.34 -11.83 5.32
N ARG A 199 9.63 -12.13 4.06
CA ARG A 199 10.99 -12.23 3.53
C ARG A 199 11.17 -11.22 2.42
N LEU A 200 12.25 -10.45 2.48
CA LEU A 200 12.56 -9.42 1.50
C LEU A 200 13.93 -9.70 0.87
N ALA A 201 14.10 -9.26 -0.36
CA ALA A 201 15.42 -9.24 -1.00
C ALA A 201 15.65 -7.87 -1.65
N PHE A 202 16.88 -7.36 -1.50
CA PHE A 202 17.28 -6.07 -2.06
C PHE A 202 18.56 -6.22 -2.87
N VAL A 203 18.70 -5.39 -3.89
CA VAL A 203 19.93 -5.17 -4.65
C VAL A 203 20.16 -3.66 -4.73
N ALA A 204 21.30 -3.20 -4.22
CA ALA A 204 21.67 -1.77 -4.21
C ALA A 204 20.54 -0.86 -3.70
N GLY A 205 19.93 -1.21 -2.58
CA GLY A 205 18.84 -0.47 -1.94
C GLY A 205 17.46 -0.65 -2.58
N LYS A 206 17.36 -1.27 -3.74
CA LYS A 206 16.09 -1.52 -4.43
C LYS A 206 15.54 -2.89 -4.03
N ARG A 207 14.27 -2.92 -3.56
CA ARG A 207 13.59 -4.18 -3.26
C ARG A 207 13.28 -4.93 -4.56
N VAL A 208 13.86 -6.13 -4.69
CA VAL A 208 13.65 -7.02 -5.85
C VAL A 208 12.69 -8.16 -5.55
N ARG A 209 12.47 -8.50 -4.28
CA ARG A 209 11.48 -9.48 -3.86
C ARG A 209 10.86 -9.12 -2.51
N SER A 210 9.57 -9.38 -2.38
CA SER A 210 8.82 -9.30 -1.13
C SER A 210 7.88 -10.49 -1.06
N GLU A 211 8.01 -11.31 -0.04
CA GLU A 211 7.12 -12.41 0.29
C GLU A 211 6.48 -12.11 1.65
N ARG A 212 5.15 -11.99 1.70
CA ARG A 212 4.40 -11.88 2.94
C ARG A 212 3.87 -13.24 3.33
N LEU A 213 3.81 -13.52 4.61
CA LEU A 213 3.41 -14.80 5.14
C LEU A 213 2.15 -14.69 6.01
N TYR A 214 1.31 -15.69 5.95
CA TYR A 214 0.27 -15.97 6.95
C TYR A 214 0.89 -16.44 8.26
N ASP A 215 0.09 -16.45 9.34
CA ASP A 215 0.52 -16.93 10.66
C ASP A 215 0.96 -18.40 10.65
N ASN A 216 0.51 -19.20 9.69
CA ASN A 216 0.91 -20.59 9.50
C ASN A 216 2.21 -20.77 8.69
N GLY A 217 2.90 -19.66 8.35
CA GLY A 217 4.15 -19.65 7.61
C GLY A 217 4.02 -19.84 6.10
N LYS A 218 2.81 -20.07 5.56
CA LYS A 218 2.59 -20.15 4.11
C LYS A 218 2.56 -18.75 3.47
N PRO A 219 2.97 -18.62 2.19
CA PRO A 219 2.89 -17.36 1.48
C PRO A 219 1.45 -16.81 1.42
N GLU A 220 1.27 -15.53 1.74
CA GLU A 220 0.08 -14.73 1.46
C GLU A 220 0.20 -14.05 0.10
N SER A 221 1.36 -13.42 -0.13
CA SER A 221 1.68 -12.76 -1.38
C SER A 221 3.16 -12.79 -1.69
N ILE A 222 3.49 -12.87 -2.98
CA ILE A 222 4.85 -12.73 -3.50
C ILE A 222 4.83 -11.62 -4.56
N ASP A 223 5.79 -10.71 -4.47
CA ASP A 223 6.05 -9.63 -5.44
C ASP A 223 7.54 -9.71 -5.79
N GLU A 224 7.85 -10.02 -7.04
CA GLU A 224 9.21 -10.28 -7.50
C GLU A 224 9.51 -9.50 -8.79
N LEU A 225 10.69 -8.91 -8.85
CA LEU A 225 11.23 -8.23 -10.01
C LEU A 225 12.36 -9.06 -10.61
N ALA A 226 12.13 -9.65 -11.77
CA ALA A 226 13.10 -10.41 -12.55
C ALA A 226 13.47 -9.62 -13.83
N GLY A 227 14.61 -8.95 -13.81
CA GLY A 227 14.98 -8.01 -14.88
C GLY A 227 14.00 -6.83 -14.94
N ASN A 228 13.31 -6.70 -16.07
CA ASN A 228 12.26 -5.69 -16.27
C ASN A 228 10.83 -6.25 -16.12
N GLN A 229 10.69 -7.48 -15.65
CA GLN A 229 9.39 -8.12 -15.45
C GLN A 229 9.07 -8.19 -13.95
N ARG A 230 7.89 -7.70 -13.57
CA ARG A 230 7.34 -7.82 -12.22
C ARG A 230 6.26 -8.89 -12.21
N ILE A 231 6.35 -9.79 -11.22
CA ILE A 231 5.39 -10.87 -10.99
C ILE A 231 4.80 -10.68 -9.60
N GLU A 232 3.48 -10.51 -9.53
CA GLU A 232 2.73 -10.51 -8.29
C GLU A 232 1.88 -11.78 -8.18
N GLN A 233 1.94 -12.45 -7.05
CA GLN A 233 1.13 -13.64 -6.77
C GLN A 233 0.44 -13.48 -5.41
N ARG A 234 -0.77 -14.01 -5.29
CA ARG A 234 -1.53 -14.08 -4.03
C ARG A 234 -2.05 -15.50 -3.83
N PHE A 235 -2.04 -15.91 -2.58
CA PHE A 235 -2.39 -17.26 -2.18
C PHE A 235 -3.47 -17.25 -1.09
N SER A 236 -4.19 -18.36 -0.91
CA SER A 236 -5.00 -18.59 0.27
C SER A 236 -4.12 -19.02 1.45
N SER A 237 -4.69 -19.07 2.65
CA SER A 237 -4.01 -19.58 3.86
C SER A 237 -3.63 -21.06 3.76
N GLU A 238 -4.27 -21.82 2.88
CA GLU A 238 -3.93 -23.21 2.57
C GLU A 238 -2.79 -23.34 1.56
N GLY A 239 -2.33 -22.19 0.96
CA GLY A 239 -1.24 -22.11 -0.01
C GLY A 239 -1.71 -22.30 -1.47
N VAL A 240 -3.02 -22.22 -1.73
CA VAL A 240 -3.56 -22.29 -3.09
C VAL A 240 -3.42 -20.92 -3.77
N LYS A 241 -2.79 -20.89 -4.96
CA LYS A 241 -2.68 -19.66 -5.74
C LYS A 241 -4.05 -19.16 -6.19
N ARG A 242 -4.34 -17.88 -5.93
CA ARG A 242 -5.63 -17.23 -6.21
C ARG A 242 -5.52 -16.15 -7.29
N TYR A 243 -4.32 -15.61 -7.46
CA TYR A 243 -4.07 -14.49 -8.37
C TYR A 243 -2.62 -14.50 -8.85
N GLU A 244 -2.41 -14.09 -10.10
CA GLU A 244 -1.08 -13.83 -10.66
C GLU A 244 -1.17 -12.68 -11.65
N LEU A 245 -0.28 -11.70 -11.51
CA LEU A 245 -0.09 -10.60 -12.43
C LEU A 245 1.36 -10.60 -12.91
N THR A 246 1.55 -10.57 -14.22
CA THR A 246 2.84 -10.27 -14.85
C THR A 246 2.77 -8.91 -15.51
N ALA A 247 3.72 -8.03 -15.22
CA ALA A 247 3.79 -6.68 -15.75
C ALA A 247 5.22 -6.35 -16.23
N LEU A 248 5.31 -5.57 -17.28
CA LEU A 248 6.57 -4.99 -17.75
C LEU A 248 6.83 -3.69 -16.99
N VAL A 249 7.98 -3.58 -16.33
CA VAL A 249 8.41 -2.34 -15.67
C VAL A 249 8.95 -1.39 -16.72
N VAL A 250 8.40 -0.18 -16.73
CA VAL A 250 8.77 0.90 -17.63
C VAL A 250 9.23 2.11 -16.81
N GLU A 251 9.79 3.12 -17.46
CA GLU A 251 10.34 4.32 -16.80
C GLU A 251 9.36 4.99 -15.84
N ARG A 252 8.07 5.02 -16.19
CA ARG A 252 7.00 5.60 -15.35
C ARG A 252 5.93 4.56 -15.02
N GLY A 253 6.25 3.61 -14.12
CA GLY A 253 5.28 2.64 -13.63
C GLY A 253 5.44 1.24 -14.23
N SER A 254 4.33 0.56 -14.51
CA SER A 254 4.33 -0.78 -15.09
C SER A 254 3.16 -0.98 -16.04
N VAL A 255 3.36 -1.81 -17.07
CA VAL A 255 2.36 -2.18 -18.07
C VAL A 255 2.00 -3.64 -17.87
N LYS A 256 0.73 -3.93 -17.62
CA LYS A 256 0.22 -5.30 -17.50
C LYS A 256 0.51 -6.08 -18.78
N GLN A 257 0.92 -7.33 -18.62
CA GLN A 257 1.13 -8.27 -19.73
C GLN A 257 0.16 -9.47 -19.62
N ARG A 258 -0.01 -9.98 -18.42
CA ARG A 258 -0.90 -11.09 -18.12
C ARG A 258 -1.47 -10.94 -16.71
N GLU A 259 -2.77 -11.21 -16.54
CA GLU A 259 -3.47 -11.30 -15.27
C GLU A 259 -4.27 -12.61 -15.25
N ALA A 260 -4.14 -13.37 -14.18
CA ALA A 260 -4.82 -14.66 -14.03
C ALA A 260 -5.45 -14.77 -12.63
N GLU A 261 -6.70 -15.21 -12.61
CA GLU A 261 -7.47 -15.47 -11.40
C GLU A 261 -7.75 -16.97 -11.28
N TYR A 262 -7.69 -17.50 -10.07
CA TYR A 262 -7.85 -18.90 -9.79
C TYR A 262 -8.96 -19.14 -8.77
N SER A 263 -9.66 -20.27 -8.91
CA SER A 263 -10.70 -20.75 -8.00
C SER A 263 -10.13 -21.11 -6.62
N GLU A 264 -10.99 -21.45 -5.68
CA GLU A 264 -10.57 -21.93 -4.34
C GLU A 264 -9.74 -23.22 -4.42
N ARG A 265 -9.91 -23.99 -5.47
CA ARG A 265 -9.16 -25.24 -5.71
C ARG A 265 -7.92 -25.04 -6.59
N GLY A 266 -7.62 -23.80 -7.02
CA GLY A 266 -6.47 -23.48 -7.86
C GLY A 266 -6.68 -23.68 -9.36
N SER A 267 -7.91 -23.96 -9.82
CA SER A 267 -8.23 -23.98 -11.26
C SER A 267 -8.27 -22.57 -11.81
N LEU A 268 -7.72 -22.36 -13.00
CA LEU A 268 -7.79 -21.07 -13.70
C LEU A 268 -9.26 -20.76 -14.01
N VAL A 269 -9.75 -19.58 -13.60
CA VAL A 269 -11.13 -19.12 -13.87
C VAL A 269 -11.19 -17.93 -14.81
N ARG A 270 -10.11 -17.14 -14.89
CA ARG A 270 -9.99 -16.03 -15.83
C ARG A 270 -8.54 -15.76 -16.18
N GLU A 271 -8.27 -15.40 -17.45
CA GLU A 271 -6.98 -14.92 -17.92
C GLU A 271 -7.17 -13.74 -18.87
N GLN A 272 -6.44 -12.65 -18.60
CA GLN A 272 -6.38 -11.50 -19.48
C GLN A 272 -4.95 -11.28 -19.95
N ARG A 273 -4.79 -10.82 -21.20
CA ARG A 273 -3.48 -10.54 -21.79
C ARG A 273 -3.47 -9.18 -22.46
N TRP A 274 -2.34 -8.52 -22.39
CA TRP A 274 -2.08 -7.22 -23.01
C TRP A 274 -0.79 -7.26 -23.82
N ASN A 275 -0.70 -6.39 -24.83
CA ASN A 275 0.54 -6.16 -25.56
C ASN A 275 1.49 -5.24 -24.75
N PRO A 276 2.77 -5.09 -25.17
CA PRO A 276 3.72 -4.21 -24.49
C PRO A 276 3.30 -2.74 -24.41
N ALA A 277 2.41 -2.27 -25.27
CA ALA A 277 1.83 -0.92 -25.24
C ALA A 277 0.64 -0.80 -24.25
N GLY A 278 0.20 -1.92 -23.60
CA GLY A 278 -0.90 -1.93 -22.65
C GLY A 278 -2.28 -2.09 -23.28
N ALA A 279 -2.38 -2.36 -24.58
CA ALA A 279 -3.65 -2.65 -25.21
C ALA A 279 -4.05 -4.11 -24.94
N ALA A 280 -5.32 -4.36 -24.52
CA ALA A 280 -5.80 -5.70 -24.28
C ALA A 280 -5.81 -6.52 -25.57
N LEU A 281 -5.28 -7.75 -25.48
CA LEU A 281 -5.24 -8.75 -26.56
C LEU A 281 -6.36 -9.79 -26.39
N SER A 282 -6.58 -10.27 -25.16
CA SER A 282 -7.60 -11.27 -24.86
C SER A 282 -8.14 -11.17 -23.45
N ASP A 283 -9.35 -11.68 -23.27
CA ASP A 283 -10.00 -11.91 -21.97
C ASP A 283 -10.75 -13.25 -22.03
N ASN A 284 -10.24 -14.25 -21.32
CA ASN A 284 -10.76 -15.61 -21.34
C ASN A 284 -11.26 -15.99 -19.95
N SER A 285 -12.44 -16.59 -19.87
CA SER A 285 -12.97 -17.19 -18.64
C SER A 285 -13.17 -18.70 -18.82
N PHE A 286 -13.14 -19.42 -17.70
CA PHE A 286 -13.16 -20.87 -17.69
C PHE A 286 -14.18 -21.39 -16.68
N TYR A 287 -14.77 -22.52 -16.95
CA TYR A 287 -15.53 -23.31 -15.99
C TYR A 287 -14.59 -24.02 -14.99
N LEU A 288 -15.11 -24.47 -13.87
CA LEU A 288 -14.30 -25.17 -12.86
C LEU A 288 -13.75 -26.52 -13.32
N ASN A 289 -14.34 -27.11 -14.37
CA ASN A 289 -13.83 -28.31 -15.04
C ASN A 289 -12.66 -28.02 -16.01
N GLY A 290 -12.25 -26.72 -16.15
CA GLY A 290 -11.15 -26.30 -17.01
C GLY A 290 -11.55 -25.99 -18.45
N GLN A 291 -12.80 -26.29 -18.87
CA GLN A 291 -13.30 -25.94 -20.20
C GLN A 291 -13.44 -24.43 -20.33
N PRO A 292 -13.19 -23.83 -21.51
CA PRO A 292 -13.45 -22.42 -21.74
C PRO A 292 -14.95 -22.15 -21.55
N ARG A 293 -15.26 -21.03 -20.85
CA ARG A 293 -16.60 -20.48 -20.70
C ARG A 293 -16.82 -19.35 -21.70
N SER A 294 -15.82 -18.48 -21.86
CA SER A 294 -15.84 -17.39 -22.80
C SER A 294 -14.41 -17.08 -23.26
N THR A 295 -14.25 -16.79 -24.53
CA THR A 295 -13.00 -16.26 -25.09
C THR A 295 -13.30 -14.96 -25.82
N THR A 296 -12.50 -13.94 -25.51
CA THR A 296 -12.56 -12.64 -26.18
C THR A 296 -11.20 -12.37 -26.79
N VAL A 297 -11.16 -12.07 -28.07
CA VAL A 297 -9.96 -11.66 -28.80
C VAL A 297 -10.18 -10.23 -29.32
N TYR A 298 -9.26 -9.33 -28.93
CA TYR A 298 -9.30 -7.94 -29.39
C TYR A 298 -8.37 -7.75 -30.57
N SER A 299 -8.85 -7.03 -31.59
CA SER A 299 -8.05 -6.65 -32.76
C SER A 299 -8.39 -5.23 -33.21
N GLY A 300 -7.52 -4.64 -34.03
CA GLY A 300 -7.63 -3.24 -34.46
C GLY A 300 -7.26 -2.23 -33.37
N GLU A 301 -7.28 -0.96 -33.73
CA GLU A 301 -6.92 0.15 -32.84
C GLU A 301 -7.93 1.30 -32.94
N GLY A 302 -7.99 2.13 -31.89
CA GLY A 302 -8.86 3.32 -31.85
C GLY A 302 -10.32 2.98 -32.13
N LEU A 303 -10.95 3.70 -33.07
CA LEU A 303 -12.35 3.51 -33.45
C LEU A 303 -12.59 2.20 -34.24
N ALA A 304 -11.56 1.65 -34.87
CA ALA A 304 -11.63 0.39 -35.60
C ALA A 304 -11.41 -0.84 -34.73
N ARG A 305 -11.25 -0.66 -33.42
CA ARG A 305 -11.03 -1.77 -32.49
C ARG A 305 -12.30 -2.60 -32.34
N VAL A 306 -12.14 -3.92 -32.47
CA VAL A 306 -13.20 -4.90 -32.31
C VAL A 306 -12.85 -5.97 -31.27
N ALA A 307 -13.87 -6.63 -30.76
CA ALA A 307 -13.79 -7.80 -29.90
C ALA A 307 -14.58 -8.94 -30.53
N ASP A 308 -13.91 -10.05 -30.84
CA ASP A 308 -14.53 -11.29 -31.24
C ASP A 308 -14.75 -12.13 -29.97
N ILE A 309 -16.01 -12.39 -29.65
CA ILE A 309 -16.41 -13.12 -28.42
C ILE A 309 -17.01 -14.47 -28.84
N THR A 310 -16.51 -15.53 -28.21
CA THR A 310 -17.09 -16.87 -28.28
C THR A 310 -17.42 -17.35 -26.87
N GLU A 311 -18.64 -17.75 -26.64
CA GLU A 311 -19.11 -18.39 -25.40
C GLU A 311 -19.31 -19.88 -25.62
N PHE A 312 -19.09 -20.65 -24.57
CA PHE A 312 -19.18 -22.10 -24.61
C PHE A 312 -20.12 -22.61 -23.50
N HIS A 313 -20.76 -23.73 -23.75
CA HIS A 313 -21.40 -24.57 -22.74
C HIS A 313 -20.33 -25.28 -21.89
N ASP A 314 -20.69 -25.80 -20.73
CA ASP A 314 -19.77 -26.48 -19.83
C ASP A 314 -19.28 -27.85 -20.37
N ASN A 315 -19.92 -28.38 -21.42
CA ASN A 315 -19.48 -29.53 -22.20
C ASN A 315 -18.47 -29.18 -23.30
N GLY A 316 -18.07 -27.89 -23.44
CA GLY A 316 -17.12 -27.41 -24.44
C GLY A 316 -17.70 -27.09 -25.82
N GLN A 317 -19.00 -27.33 -26.04
CA GLN A 317 -19.67 -26.93 -27.29
C GLN A 317 -19.86 -25.41 -27.29
N ARG A 318 -19.84 -24.78 -28.50
CA ARG A 318 -20.16 -23.34 -28.61
C ARG A 318 -21.57 -23.05 -28.18
N ALA A 319 -21.76 -22.03 -27.36
CA ALA A 319 -23.05 -21.49 -26.94
C ALA A 319 -23.40 -20.24 -27.74
N ALA A 320 -22.42 -19.32 -27.95
CA ALA A 320 -22.62 -18.14 -28.74
C ALA A 320 -21.31 -17.66 -29.38
N GLN A 321 -21.43 -16.91 -30.48
CA GLN A 321 -20.29 -16.18 -31.05
C GLN A 321 -20.76 -14.88 -31.72
N GLY A 322 -19.93 -13.84 -31.67
CA GLY A 322 -20.23 -12.56 -32.32
C GLY A 322 -19.08 -11.59 -32.25
N ARG A 323 -19.14 -10.61 -33.13
CA ARG A 323 -18.20 -9.49 -33.18
C ARG A 323 -18.82 -8.25 -32.60
N PHE A 324 -18.03 -7.51 -31.84
CA PHE A 324 -18.44 -6.26 -31.20
C PHE A 324 -17.47 -5.14 -31.57
N SER A 325 -17.99 -3.95 -31.84
CA SER A 325 -17.20 -2.74 -31.85
C SER A 325 -16.79 -2.38 -30.42
N ALA A 326 -15.48 -2.12 -30.19
CA ALA A 326 -14.88 -1.90 -28.86
C ALA A 326 -13.96 -0.66 -28.87
N PRO A 327 -14.48 0.55 -29.23
CA PRO A 327 -13.65 1.73 -29.49
C PRO A 327 -12.93 2.28 -28.26
N ALA A 328 -13.34 1.90 -27.05
CA ALA A 328 -12.71 2.31 -25.80
C ALA A 328 -12.54 1.14 -24.82
N PRO A 329 -11.45 1.09 -24.02
CA PRO A 329 -11.17 0.00 -23.10
C PRO A 329 -12.25 -0.27 -22.04
N ARG A 330 -13.06 0.73 -21.71
CA ARG A 330 -14.17 0.65 -20.75
C ARG A 330 -15.52 1.08 -21.34
N GLY A 331 -15.58 1.21 -22.67
CA GLY A 331 -16.80 1.55 -23.38
C GLY A 331 -17.78 0.36 -23.48
N ARG A 332 -19.01 0.65 -23.78
CA ARG A 332 -20.01 -0.38 -24.09
C ARG A 332 -19.62 -1.07 -25.40
N LEU A 333 -19.59 -2.41 -25.38
CA LEU A 333 -19.46 -3.22 -26.59
C LEU A 333 -20.76 -3.11 -27.39
N LEU A 334 -20.66 -2.75 -28.68
CA LEU A 334 -21.81 -2.71 -29.58
C LEU A 334 -21.71 -3.92 -30.51
N PRO A 335 -22.76 -4.76 -30.63
CA PRO A 335 -22.76 -5.88 -31.55
C PRO A 335 -22.68 -5.37 -32.99
N VAL A 336 -21.84 -6.02 -33.82
CA VAL A 336 -21.70 -5.70 -35.27
C VAL A 336 -21.55 -6.98 -36.05
N GLY A 337 -22.04 -6.99 -37.30
CA GLY A 337 -21.95 -8.17 -38.15
C GLY A 337 -22.84 -9.31 -37.68
N LEU A 338 -22.37 -10.53 -37.82
CA LEU A 338 -23.17 -11.73 -37.63
C LEU A 338 -22.94 -12.35 -36.24
N HIS A 339 -24.03 -12.51 -35.47
CA HIS A 339 -24.05 -13.16 -34.18
C HIS A 339 -24.83 -14.46 -34.25
N ARG A 340 -24.31 -15.53 -33.63
CA ARG A 340 -24.91 -16.88 -33.62
C ARG A 340 -25.04 -17.41 -32.21
N ARG A 341 -26.14 -18.16 -31.98
CA ARG A 341 -26.34 -18.95 -30.76
C ARG A 341 -26.57 -20.41 -31.11
N PHE A 342 -26.07 -21.27 -30.27
CA PHE A 342 -26.13 -22.73 -30.43
C PHE A 342 -26.67 -23.37 -29.17
N ASP A 343 -27.31 -24.52 -29.32
CA ASP A 343 -27.67 -25.34 -28.16
C ASP A 343 -26.49 -26.16 -27.60
N ASP A 344 -26.73 -26.91 -26.55
CA ASP A 344 -25.70 -27.73 -25.88
C ASP A 344 -25.23 -28.95 -26.73
N ALA A 345 -25.95 -29.29 -27.80
CA ALA A 345 -25.54 -30.26 -28.82
C ALA A 345 -24.76 -29.61 -29.98
N GLY A 346 -24.54 -28.28 -29.94
CA GLY A 346 -23.84 -27.53 -30.98
C GLY A 346 -24.67 -27.18 -32.22
N ARG A 347 -26.02 -27.36 -32.18
CA ARG A 347 -26.92 -27.03 -33.27
C ARG A 347 -27.26 -25.54 -33.25
N LEU A 348 -27.29 -24.90 -34.43
CA LEU A 348 -27.61 -23.47 -34.56
C LEU A 348 -29.09 -23.24 -34.16
N GLN A 349 -29.30 -22.33 -33.17
CA GLN A 349 -30.64 -21.96 -32.71
C GLN A 349 -31.05 -20.57 -33.24
N SER A 350 -30.10 -19.61 -33.31
CA SER A 350 -30.41 -18.29 -33.84
C SER A 350 -29.20 -17.62 -34.46
N GLU A 351 -29.50 -16.75 -35.41
CA GLU A 351 -28.52 -15.88 -36.07
C GLU A 351 -29.12 -14.46 -36.20
N SER A 352 -28.37 -13.45 -35.76
CA SER A 352 -28.74 -12.04 -35.83
C SER A 352 -27.66 -11.26 -36.57
N ALA A 353 -28.02 -10.52 -37.59
CA ALA A 353 -27.13 -9.60 -38.29
C ALA A 353 -27.33 -8.16 -37.78
N TYR A 354 -26.21 -7.51 -37.42
CA TYR A 354 -26.17 -6.16 -36.88
C TYR A 354 -25.44 -5.20 -37.83
N ASP A 355 -25.90 -3.94 -37.91
CA ASP A 355 -25.15 -2.86 -38.55
C ASP A 355 -24.02 -2.33 -37.65
N ASP A 356 -23.26 -1.36 -38.16
CA ASP A 356 -22.13 -0.71 -37.45
C ASP A 356 -22.59 0.19 -36.29
N LYS A 357 -23.89 0.44 -36.12
CA LYS A 357 -24.49 1.15 -35.00
C LYS A 357 -25.07 0.22 -33.94
N GLY A 358 -24.92 -1.09 -34.12
CA GLY A 358 -25.43 -2.11 -33.22
C GLY A 358 -26.94 -2.38 -33.34
N ARG A 359 -27.58 -1.98 -34.48
CA ARG A 359 -29.00 -2.23 -34.72
C ARG A 359 -29.16 -3.54 -35.47
N VAL A 360 -30.14 -4.34 -35.05
CA VAL A 360 -30.47 -5.59 -35.70
C VAL A 360 -31.04 -5.27 -37.11
N MET A 361 -30.56 -5.98 -38.12
CA MET A 361 -31.00 -5.88 -39.52
C MET A 361 -31.73 -7.14 -39.97
N ARG A 362 -31.41 -8.31 -39.40
CA ARG A 362 -32.02 -9.59 -39.73
C ARG A 362 -31.93 -10.53 -38.54
N GLU A 363 -33.00 -11.30 -38.30
CA GLU A 363 -33.05 -12.36 -37.29
C GLU A 363 -33.54 -13.66 -37.93
N ARG A 364 -32.82 -14.76 -37.68
CA ARG A 364 -33.22 -16.10 -38.06
C ARG A 364 -33.23 -17.00 -36.84
N THR A 365 -34.20 -17.89 -36.77
CA THR A 365 -34.25 -18.95 -35.76
C THR A 365 -34.50 -20.30 -36.41
N TRP A 366 -34.06 -21.35 -35.71
CA TRP A 366 -34.25 -22.74 -36.11
C TRP A 366 -34.87 -23.51 -34.95
N ASP A 367 -35.73 -24.46 -35.27
CA ASP A 367 -36.32 -25.40 -34.31
C ASP A 367 -35.30 -26.46 -33.84
N ALA A 368 -35.73 -27.31 -32.90
CA ALA A 368 -34.93 -28.42 -32.38
C ALA A 368 -34.53 -29.47 -33.44
N ASN A 369 -35.18 -29.50 -34.59
CA ASN A 369 -34.88 -30.39 -35.70
C ASN A 369 -33.96 -29.74 -36.75
N GLY A 370 -33.53 -28.47 -36.50
CA GLY A 370 -32.70 -27.68 -37.41
C GLY A 370 -33.47 -27.11 -38.59
N GLN A 371 -34.82 -27.13 -38.57
CA GLN A 371 -35.64 -26.51 -39.61
C GLN A 371 -35.77 -25.02 -39.31
N PRO A 372 -35.73 -24.12 -40.33
CA PRO A 372 -35.99 -22.73 -40.18
C PRO A 372 -37.37 -22.47 -39.57
N ASP A 373 -37.41 -21.76 -38.44
CA ASP A 373 -38.65 -21.39 -37.72
C ASP A 373 -39.05 -19.96 -38.00
N ARG A 374 -38.04 -19.06 -38.17
CA ARG A 374 -38.24 -17.64 -38.39
C ARG A 374 -37.11 -17.07 -39.25
N ASP A 375 -37.48 -16.13 -40.12
CA ASP A 375 -36.54 -15.30 -40.89
C ASP A 375 -37.16 -13.91 -41.07
N ASP A 376 -36.74 -12.93 -40.28
CA ASP A 376 -37.24 -11.57 -40.25
C ASP A 376 -36.20 -10.58 -40.74
N GLU A 377 -36.54 -9.73 -41.67
CA GLU A 377 -35.87 -8.46 -41.91
C GLU A 377 -36.35 -7.41 -40.90
N VAL A 378 -35.43 -6.67 -40.28
CA VAL A 378 -35.75 -5.65 -39.27
C VAL A 378 -35.35 -4.29 -39.83
N PHE A 379 -36.30 -3.35 -39.88
CA PHE A 379 -36.10 -2.00 -40.39
C PHE A 379 -35.60 -1.06 -39.28
N PRO A 380 -34.99 0.10 -39.63
CA PRO A 380 -34.44 1.06 -38.66
C PRO A 380 -35.44 1.63 -37.66
N ASP A 381 -36.74 1.64 -38.00
CA ASP A 381 -37.84 2.04 -37.11
C ASP A 381 -38.33 0.93 -36.18
N GLY A 382 -37.68 -0.27 -36.25
CA GLY A 382 -38.02 -1.44 -35.47
C GLY A 382 -39.17 -2.30 -36.04
N SER A 383 -39.77 -1.88 -37.17
CA SER A 383 -40.75 -2.72 -37.88
C SER A 383 -40.07 -3.95 -38.49
N ARG A 384 -40.83 -5.02 -38.71
CA ARG A 384 -40.32 -6.31 -39.19
C ARG A 384 -41.09 -6.79 -40.41
N ARG A 385 -40.34 -7.36 -41.34
CA ARG A 385 -40.95 -8.09 -42.46
C ARG A 385 -40.53 -9.55 -42.36
N ALA A 386 -41.47 -10.42 -42.08
CA ALA A 386 -41.24 -11.87 -42.12
C ALA A 386 -41.14 -12.36 -43.56
N TYR A 387 -40.12 -13.20 -43.82
CA TYR A 387 -40.09 -13.97 -45.07
C TYR A 387 -40.98 -15.17 -44.90
N ALA A 388 -41.81 -15.46 -45.90
CA ALA A 388 -42.61 -16.67 -45.91
C ALA A 388 -41.74 -17.91 -45.79
N LYS A 389 -42.23 -18.89 -45.01
CA LYS A 389 -41.57 -20.19 -44.86
C LYS A 389 -41.49 -20.94 -46.20
#